data_f033ad24d0fd8b145cca89f2e658e8f6
#
_entry.id   f033ad24d0fd8b145cca89f2e658e8f6
#
_cell.length_a   1.000
_cell.length_b   1.000
_cell.length_c   1.000
_cell.angle_alpha   90.00
_cell.angle_beta   90.00
_cell.angle_gamma   90.00
#
_symmetry.space_group_name_H-M   'P 1'
#
loop_
_entity.id
_entity.type
_entity.pdbx_description
1 polymer ?
#
loop_
_entity_poly.entity_id
_entity_poly.type
_entity_poly.pdbx_seq_one_letter_code
_entity_poly.pdbx_strand_id
1 'polypeptide(L)'
;MNNVNINGGEIVAIPLFMNNEPKRRLKEEDYNKTFAFARAIEEEAGKILIEVFKKTGVATTNINEIINSGLLMKPLYTIWSGVRKKRWKVIGNTSHYDKFEHSKYNEIQMVLGAIDDLRVWSAKDNSEFPISREELINGDYQLMGIYDYTQIERKIIEKINNKKS
;
A
#
# COMPACT_ATOMS: atom_id res chain seq x y z
N MET A 1 -24.29 -5.96 -3.08
CA MET A 1 -22.86 -5.70 -3.21
C MET A 1 -22.54 -4.39 -2.53
N ASN A 2 -21.72 -4.42 -1.50
CA ASN A 2 -21.25 -3.18 -0.89
C ASN A 2 -20.13 -2.60 -1.79
N ASN A 3 -20.50 -1.63 -2.62
CA ASN A 3 -19.50 -0.82 -3.30
C ASN A 3 -18.78 0.01 -2.24
N VAL A 4 -17.58 -0.42 -1.86
CA VAL A 4 -16.72 0.42 -1.04
C VAL A 4 -16.24 1.55 -1.94
N ASN A 5 -16.80 2.73 -1.72
CA ASN A 5 -16.39 3.93 -2.48
C ASN A 5 -15.08 4.44 -1.89
N ILE A 6 -14.03 4.47 -2.71
CA ILE A 6 -12.69 4.89 -2.28
C ILE A 6 -12.40 6.24 -2.93
N ASN A 7 -12.35 7.26 -2.10
CA ASN A 7 -12.11 8.63 -2.55
C ASN A 7 -10.66 9.09 -2.40
N GLY A 8 -9.82 8.25 -1.79
CA GLY A 8 -8.47 8.61 -1.39
C GLY A 8 -8.42 9.19 0.03
N GLY A 9 -7.35 8.91 0.73
CA GLY A 9 -7.13 9.36 2.11
C GLY A 9 -7.55 8.36 3.18
N GLU A 10 -8.28 7.31 2.83
CA GLU A 10 -8.71 6.27 3.78
C GLU A 10 -7.48 5.57 4.39
N ILE A 11 -7.50 5.39 5.70
CA ILE A 11 -6.50 4.63 6.43
C ILE A 11 -7.05 3.23 6.72
N VAL A 12 -6.28 2.23 6.37
CA VAL A 12 -6.67 0.83 6.54
C VAL A 12 -5.69 0.10 7.45
N ALA A 13 -6.22 -0.71 8.37
CA ALA A 13 -5.42 -1.60 9.22
C ALA A 13 -5.29 -2.95 8.53
N ILE A 14 -4.07 -3.42 8.40
CA ILE A 14 -3.69 -4.67 7.72
C ILE A 14 -3.11 -5.62 8.76
N PRO A 15 -3.71 -6.80 8.99
CA PRO A 15 -3.24 -7.70 10.04
C PRO A 15 -1.87 -8.29 9.74
N LEU A 16 -1.01 -8.39 10.76
CA LEU A 16 0.31 -9.02 10.68
C LEU A 16 0.33 -10.42 11.31
N PHE A 17 -0.79 -10.89 11.79
CA PHE A 17 -0.92 -12.14 12.57
C PHE A 17 -1.72 -13.24 11.85
N MET A 18 -2.09 -13.01 10.58
CA MET A 18 -2.98 -13.94 9.84
C MET A 18 -2.31 -14.48 8.57
N ASN A 19 -0.99 -14.41 8.48
CA ASN A 19 -0.22 -14.77 7.28
C ASN A 19 -0.36 -16.24 6.87
N ASN A 20 -0.68 -17.14 7.80
CA ASN A 20 -0.92 -18.57 7.51
C ASN A 20 -2.40 -18.93 7.38
N GLU A 21 -3.28 -17.93 7.43
CA GLU A 21 -4.74 -18.10 7.42
C GLU A 21 -5.38 -17.18 6.37
N PRO A 22 -5.15 -17.45 5.07
CA PRO A 22 -5.55 -16.50 4.00
C PRO A 22 -7.05 -16.28 3.87
N LYS A 23 -7.88 -17.17 4.40
CA LYS A 23 -9.34 -17.04 4.37
C LYS A 23 -9.94 -16.49 5.66
N ARG A 24 -9.11 -16.26 6.68
CA ARG A 24 -9.57 -15.77 7.96
C ARG A 24 -10.05 -14.32 7.84
N ARG A 25 -11.17 -14.02 8.50
CA ARG A 25 -11.72 -12.67 8.65
C ARG A 25 -11.37 -12.11 10.01
N LEU A 26 -11.25 -10.80 10.10
CA LEU A 26 -11.08 -10.12 11.38
C LEU A 26 -12.33 -10.27 12.23
N LYS A 27 -12.10 -10.42 13.54
CA LYS A 27 -13.12 -10.38 14.59
C LYS A 27 -12.76 -9.23 15.53
N GLU A 28 -13.72 -8.78 16.30
CA GLU A 28 -13.52 -7.68 17.25
C GLU A 28 -12.39 -7.97 18.25
N GLU A 29 -12.26 -9.22 18.69
CA GLU A 29 -11.19 -9.68 19.58
C GLU A 29 -9.78 -9.54 18.98
N ASP A 30 -9.66 -9.44 17.67
CA ASP A 30 -8.39 -9.27 16.97
C ASP A 30 -7.87 -7.81 17.03
N TYR A 31 -8.71 -6.83 17.37
CA TYR A 31 -8.35 -5.41 17.28
C TYR A 31 -7.23 -4.98 18.23
N ASN A 32 -6.93 -5.78 19.25
CA ASN A 32 -5.81 -5.57 20.17
C ASN A 32 -4.49 -6.20 19.68
N LYS A 33 -4.51 -6.92 18.57
CA LYS A 33 -3.32 -7.51 17.96
C LYS A 33 -2.59 -6.47 17.10
N THR A 34 -1.46 -6.85 16.53
CA THR A 34 -0.61 -5.95 15.77
C THR A 34 -1.00 -5.86 14.30
N PHE A 35 -1.24 -4.64 13.84
CA PHE A 35 -1.54 -4.29 12.45
C PHE A 35 -0.43 -3.42 11.87
N ALA A 36 -0.23 -3.51 10.57
CA ALA A 36 0.37 -2.45 9.77
C ALA A 36 -0.74 -1.52 9.28
N PHE A 37 -0.36 -0.36 8.75
CA PHE A 37 -1.31 0.64 8.29
C PHE A 37 -0.93 1.16 6.91
N ALA A 38 -1.95 1.35 6.07
CA ALA A 38 -1.78 1.90 4.74
C ALA A 38 -2.79 3.01 4.49
N ARG A 39 -2.50 3.86 3.51
CA ARG A 39 -3.43 4.89 3.04
C ARG A 39 -3.73 4.65 1.58
N ALA A 40 -5.02 4.71 1.20
CA ALA A 40 -5.44 4.74 -0.18
C ALA A 40 -5.14 6.11 -0.77
N ILE A 41 -4.43 6.16 -1.89
CA ILE A 41 -4.09 7.40 -2.60
C ILE A 41 -5.18 7.71 -3.61
N GLU A 42 -5.50 6.74 -4.48
CA GLU A 42 -6.56 6.87 -5.47
C GLU A 42 -7.02 5.50 -5.96
N GLU A 43 -8.21 5.47 -6.54
CA GLU A 43 -8.73 4.31 -7.25
C GLU A 43 -8.85 4.63 -8.74
N GLU A 44 -8.43 3.71 -9.59
CA GLU A 44 -8.58 3.79 -11.03
C GLU A 44 -8.89 2.41 -11.59
N ALA A 45 -10.07 2.27 -12.20
CA ALA A 45 -10.50 1.03 -12.85
C ALA A 45 -10.39 -0.21 -11.94
N GLY A 46 -10.75 -0.07 -10.65
CA GLY A 46 -10.75 -1.17 -9.67
C GLY A 46 -9.41 -1.44 -9.00
N LYS A 47 -8.32 -0.86 -9.49
CA LYS A 47 -7.03 -0.92 -8.80
C LYS A 47 -6.87 0.30 -7.90
N ILE A 48 -6.20 0.10 -6.78
CA ILE A 48 -6.02 1.14 -5.77
C ILE A 48 -4.54 1.33 -5.52
N LEU A 49 -4.09 2.57 -5.66
CA LEU A 49 -2.75 2.95 -5.28
C LEU A 49 -2.71 3.17 -3.77
N ILE A 50 -1.84 2.47 -3.08
CA ILE A 50 -1.68 2.58 -1.62
C ILE A 50 -0.24 2.92 -1.25
N GLU A 51 -0.09 3.55 -0.09
CA GLU A 51 1.20 3.72 0.58
C GLU A 51 1.13 3.10 1.97
N VAL A 52 2.19 2.40 2.38
CA VAL A 52 2.27 1.67 3.65
C VAL A 52 3.20 2.40 4.60
N PHE A 53 2.74 2.63 5.83
CA PHE A 53 3.49 3.37 6.85
C PHE A 53 4.38 2.46 7.70
N LYS A 54 5.37 3.08 8.35
CA LYS A 54 6.29 2.37 9.26
C LYS A 54 5.64 1.95 10.57
N LYS A 55 4.67 2.73 11.05
CA LYS A 55 3.99 2.47 12.33
C LYS A 55 3.23 1.16 12.30
N THR A 56 3.40 0.35 13.33
CA THR A 56 2.57 -0.80 13.62
C THR A 56 1.93 -0.63 14.98
N GLY A 57 0.82 -1.30 15.22
CA GLY A 57 0.11 -1.20 16.49
C GLY A 57 -1.29 -1.81 16.42
N VAL A 58 -2.06 -1.57 17.47
CA VAL A 58 -3.45 -2.03 17.57
C VAL A 58 -4.35 -1.27 16.60
N ALA A 59 -5.54 -1.80 16.31
CA ALA A 59 -6.47 -1.22 15.34
C ALA A 59 -6.94 0.20 15.71
N THR A 60 -6.86 0.59 16.98
CA THR A 60 -7.23 1.92 17.46
C THR A 60 -6.06 2.92 17.52
N THR A 61 -4.92 2.58 16.91
CA THR A 61 -3.76 3.48 16.85
C THR A 61 -4.15 4.83 16.25
N ASN A 62 -3.60 5.91 16.81
CA ASN A 62 -3.90 7.28 16.39
C ASN A 62 -3.49 7.51 14.94
N ILE A 63 -4.41 8.07 14.14
CA ILE A 63 -4.20 8.31 12.69
C ILE A 63 -2.99 9.22 12.43
N ASN A 64 -2.82 10.29 13.22
CA ASN A 64 -1.71 11.21 13.04
C ASN A 64 -0.35 10.54 13.36
N GLU A 65 -0.30 9.67 14.35
CA GLU A 65 0.90 8.89 14.63
C GLU A 65 1.26 7.97 13.47
N ILE A 66 0.26 7.35 12.85
CA ILE A 66 0.46 6.50 11.67
C ILE A 66 1.06 7.32 10.54
N ILE A 67 0.42 8.42 10.16
CA ILE A 67 0.83 9.27 9.04
C ILE A 67 2.23 9.84 9.27
N ASN A 68 2.52 10.30 10.48
CA ASN A 68 3.79 10.92 10.82
C ASN A 68 4.96 9.92 10.93
N SER A 69 4.67 8.63 10.92
CA SER A 69 5.71 7.60 11.02
C SER A 69 6.56 7.45 9.75
N GLY A 70 6.11 7.98 8.63
CA GLY A 70 6.78 7.84 7.35
C GLY A 70 6.45 6.51 6.65
N LEU A 71 6.96 6.34 5.43
CA LEU A 71 6.66 5.18 4.60
C LEU A 71 7.58 4.01 4.87
N LEU A 72 7.01 2.82 4.95
CA LEU A 72 7.75 1.55 5.04
C LEU A 72 8.32 1.14 3.69
N MET A 73 7.57 1.38 2.63
CA MET A 73 7.93 1.02 1.25
C MET A 73 7.30 2.01 0.27
N LYS A 74 7.75 1.98 -0.97
CA LYS A 74 7.21 2.84 -2.03
C LYS A 74 5.75 2.46 -2.35
N PRO A 75 4.93 3.42 -2.82
CA PRO A 75 3.55 3.15 -3.21
C PRO A 75 3.44 2.04 -4.25
N LEU A 76 2.36 1.27 -4.17
CA LEU A 76 2.08 0.16 -5.08
C LEU A 76 0.57 -0.02 -5.27
N TYR A 77 0.21 -0.74 -6.33
CA TYR A 77 -1.19 -1.01 -6.63
C TYR A 77 -1.68 -2.31 -5.99
N THR A 78 -2.89 -2.27 -5.46
CA THR A 78 -3.61 -3.43 -4.94
C THR A 78 -5.07 -3.39 -5.42
N ILE A 79 -5.82 -4.42 -5.09
CA ILE A 79 -7.28 -4.43 -5.19
C ILE A 79 -7.85 -4.41 -3.77
N TRP A 80 -9.08 -3.89 -3.60
CA TRP A 80 -9.68 -3.74 -2.26
C TRP A 80 -10.28 -5.04 -1.71
N SER A 81 -9.79 -6.19 -2.17
CA SER A 81 -10.27 -7.50 -1.77
C SER A 81 -10.10 -7.77 -0.27
N GLY A 82 -9.02 -7.28 0.34
CA GLY A 82 -8.80 -7.41 1.78
C GLY A 82 -9.91 -6.75 2.60
N VAL A 83 -10.34 -5.56 2.19
CA VAL A 83 -11.46 -4.86 2.86
C VAL A 83 -12.78 -5.55 2.58
N ARG A 84 -13.05 -5.91 1.33
CA ARG A 84 -14.30 -6.60 0.94
C ARG A 84 -14.48 -7.95 1.65
N LYS A 85 -13.39 -8.65 1.88
CA LYS A 85 -13.38 -9.94 2.60
C LYS A 85 -13.40 -9.77 4.12
N LYS A 86 -13.48 -8.55 4.63
CA LYS A 86 -13.46 -8.24 6.08
C LYS A 86 -12.17 -8.73 6.77
N ARG A 87 -11.10 -8.75 6.02
CA ARG A 87 -9.76 -9.09 6.52
C ARG A 87 -8.95 -7.84 6.87
N TRP A 88 -9.11 -6.78 6.09
CA TRP A 88 -8.57 -5.46 6.37
C TRP A 88 -9.68 -4.53 6.84
N LYS A 89 -9.37 -3.61 7.71
CA LYS A 89 -10.34 -2.71 8.31
C LYS A 89 -10.01 -1.26 8.01
N VAL A 90 -10.96 -0.53 7.42
CA VAL A 90 -10.86 0.93 7.31
C VAL A 90 -11.08 1.52 8.69
N ILE A 91 -10.07 2.24 9.20
CA ILE A 91 -10.08 2.79 10.57
C ILE A 91 -10.23 4.30 10.63
N GLY A 92 -10.15 4.99 9.51
CA GLY A 92 -10.29 6.45 9.46
C GLY A 92 -9.89 7.04 8.14
N ASN A 93 -9.69 8.34 8.14
CA ASN A 93 -9.37 9.13 6.96
C ASN A 93 -8.33 10.19 7.28
N THR A 94 -7.58 10.59 6.26
CA THR A 94 -6.75 11.78 6.33
C THR A 94 -7.64 13.00 6.15
N SER A 95 -7.60 13.94 7.10
CA SER A 95 -8.39 15.18 7.02
C SER A 95 -7.97 16.00 5.80
N HIS A 96 -8.95 16.43 4.99
CA HIS A 96 -8.72 17.26 3.79
C HIS A 96 -7.67 16.67 2.85
N TYR A 97 -7.77 15.37 2.56
CA TYR A 97 -6.75 14.65 1.80
C TYR A 97 -6.56 15.24 0.40
N ASP A 98 -5.30 15.55 0.10
CA ASP A 98 -4.81 15.93 -1.22
C ASP A 98 -3.61 15.05 -1.55
N LYS A 99 -3.73 14.23 -2.60
CA LYS A 99 -2.70 13.26 -2.95
C LYS A 99 -1.37 13.90 -3.35
N PHE A 100 -1.40 15.11 -3.90
CA PHE A 100 -0.19 15.83 -4.31
C PHE A 100 0.61 16.32 -3.11
N GLU A 101 -0.08 16.83 -2.10
CA GLU A 101 0.54 17.33 -0.87
C GLU A 101 0.88 16.20 0.10
N HIS A 102 -0.10 15.34 0.41
CA HIS A 102 0.03 14.33 1.47
C HIS A 102 0.81 13.09 1.04
N SER A 103 0.72 12.69 -0.22
CA SER A 103 1.32 11.45 -0.72
C SER A 103 2.37 11.68 -1.80
N LYS A 104 2.70 12.93 -2.09
CA LYS A 104 3.70 13.30 -3.11
C LYS A 104 3.45 12.58 -4.44
N TYR A 105 2.21 12.62 -4.90
CA TYR A 105 1.76 11.87 -6.07
C TYR A 105 2.66 12.10 -7.29
N ASN A 106 3.12 13.34 -7.51
CA ASN A 106 3.98 13.68 -8.64
C ASN A 106 5.37 13.01 -8.60
N GLU A 107 5.77 12.45 -7.47
CA GLU A 107 7.06 11.77 -7.33
C GLU A 107 6.93 10.24 -7.49
N ILE A 108 5.71 9.72 -7.66
CA ILE A 108 5.50 8.28 -7.76
C ILE A 108 5.91 7.79 -9.15
N GLN A 109 6.78 6.79 -9.17
CA GLN A 109 7.26 6.13 -10.38
C GLN A 109 7.27 4.62 -10.19
N MET A 110 6.96 3.88 -11.25
CA MET A 110 7.00 2.41 -11.24
C MET A 110 7.61 1.88 -12.52
N VAL A 111 8.34 0.77 -12.40
CA VAL A 111 8.94 0.11 -13.56
C VAL A 111 7.99 -0.94 -14.11
N LEU A 112 7.85 -0.96 -15.43
CA LEU A 112 7.03 -1.94 -16.16
C LEU A 112 7.78 -2.40 -17.41
N GLY A 113 7.25 -3.43 -18.03
CA GLY A 113 7.75 -3.96 -19.30
C GLY A 113 8.60 -5.21 -19.13
N ALA A 114 9.06 -5.74 -20.26
CA ALA A 114 9.93 -6.90 -20.31
C ALA A 114 11.39 -6.49 -20.11
N ILE A 115 12.26 -7.46 -19.85
CA ILE A 115 13.69 -7.26 -19.56
C ILE A 115 14.43 -6.51 -20.66
N ASP A 116 13.99 -6.67 -21.90
CA ASP A 116 14.56 -6.03 -23.10
C ASP A 116 13.78 -4.77 -23.54
N ASP A 117 12.73 -4.41 -22.80
CA ASP A 117 11.90 -3.22 -23.05
C ASP A 117 11.41 -2.64 -21.72
N LEU A 118 12.34 -2.28 -20.85
CA LEU A 118 12.01 -1.71 -19.54
C LEU A 118 11.67 -0.23 -19.66
N ARG A 119 10.58 0.16 -18.99
CA ARG A 119 10.09 1.54 -18.97
C ARG A 119 9.75 1.95 -17.56
N VAL A 120 9.81 3.25 -17.28
CA VAL A 120 9.33 3.85 -16.04
C VAL A 120 8.05 4.62 -16.35
N TRP A 121 6.99 4.30 -15.63
CA TRP A 121 5.78 5.10 -15.61
C TRP A 121 5.88 6.17 -14.53
N SER A 122 5.53 7.41 -14.88
CA SER A 122 5.48 8.54 -13.94
C SER A 122 4.04 8.97 -13.71
N ALA A 123 3.63 9.04 -12.45
CA ALA A 123 2.30 9.48 -12.08
C ALA A 123 2.04 10.95 -12.43
N LYS A 124 3.08 11.78 -12.40
CA LYS A 124 3.00 13.22 -12.62
C LYS A 124 2.26 13.61 -13.90
N ASP A 125 2.60 12.95 -15.01
CA ASP A 125 2.06 13.26 -16.33
C ASP A 125 1.53 12.04 -17.05
N ASN A 126 1.45 10.89 -16.35
CA ASN A 126 1.05 9.61 -16.91
C ASN A 126 1.90 9.22 -18.14
N SER A 127 3.16 9.56 -18.12
CA SER A 127 4.11 9.25 -19.20
C SER A 127 4.96 8.03 -18.87
N GLU A 128 5.53 7.43 -19.91
CA GLU A 128 6.49 6.35 -19.78
C GLU A 128 7.79 6.75 -20.50
N PHE A 129 8.92 6.37 -19.91
CA PHE A 129 10.24 6.58 -20.53
C PHE A 129 11.11 5.34 -20.34
N PRO A 130 12.00 5.03 -21.31
CA PRO A 130 12.83 3.84 -21.23
C PRO A 130 13.90 3.96 -20.14
N ILE A 131 14.26 2.82 -19.53
CA ILE A 131 15.42 2.69 -18.65
C ILE A 131 16.22 1.45 -19.03
N SER A 132 17.51 1.47 -18.69
CA SER A 132 18.38 0.32 -18.87
C SER A 132 18.25 -0.69 -17.72
N ARG A 133 18.71 -1.93 -17.95
CA ARG A 133 18.81 -2.95 -16.88
C ARG A 133 19.73 -2.47 -15.76
N GLU A 134 20.81 -1.78 -16.09
CA GLU A 134 21.76 -1.24 -15.13
C GLU A 134 21.09 -0.20 -14.23
N GLU A 135 20.33 0.72 -14.80
CA GLU A 135 19.56 1.71 -14.05
C GLU A 135 18.54 1.04 -13.14
N LEU A 136 17.86 -0.03 -13.60
CA LEU A 136 16.93 -0.80 -12.79
C LEU A 136 17.63 -1.45 -11.59
N ILE A 137 18.79 -2.08 -11.83
CA ILE A 137 19.56 -2.78 -10.79
C ILE A 137 20.09 -1.81 -9.74
N ASN A 138 20.58 -0.65 -10.18
CA ASN A 138 21.21 0.35 -9.31
C ASN A 138 20.18 1.27 -8.63
N GLY A 139 18.96 1.34 -9.16
CA GLY A 139 17.89 2.17 -8.62
C GLY A 139 17.00 1.39 -7.65
N ASP A 140 16.31 2.13 -6.80
CA ASP A 140 15.31 1.59 -5.89
C ASP A 140 13.92 1.83 -6.49
N TYR A 141 13.54 0.99 -7.45
CA TYR A 141 12.27 1.12 -8.16
C TYR A 141 11.24 0.11 -7.67
N GLN A 142 10.01 0.56 -7.51
CA GLN A 142 8.86 -0.32 -7.33
C GLN A 142 8.44 -0.88 -8.69
N LEU A 143 8.30 -2.19 -8.79
CA LEU A 143 7.76 -2.82 -9.98
C LEU A 143 6.26 -2.58 -10.08
N MET A 144 5.78 -2.24 -11.28
CA MET A 144 4.37 -2.09 -11.54
C MET A 144 3.71 -3.47 -11.58
N GLY A 145 2.67 -3.63 -10.79
CA GLY A 145 1.87 -4.85 -10.73
C GLY A 145 0.69 -4.60 -9.80
N ILE A 146 -0.31 -5.44 -9.90
CA ILE A 146 -1.47 -5.39 -9.00
C ILE A 146 -1.37 -6.55 -8.05
N TYR A 147 -1.27 -6.25 -6.75
CA TYR A 147 -1.07 -7.24 -5.70
C TYR A 147 -2.38 -7.51 -4.97
N ASP A 148 -2.63 -8.78 -4.64
CA ASP A 148 -3.76 -9.13 -3.79
C ASP A 148 -3.41 -8.91 -2.30
N TYR A 149 -4.40 -9.07 -1.43
CA TYR A 149 -4.22 -8.82 0.00
C TYR A 149 -3.17 -9.72 0.64
N THR A 150 -3.04 -10.98 0.21
CA THR A 150 -2.06 -11.90 0.76
C THR A 150 -0.64 -11.52 0.35
N GLN A 151 -0.47 -11.07 -0.89
CA GLN A 151 0.82 -10.57 -1.39
C GLN A 151 1.25 -9.29 -0.69
N ILE A 152 0.31 -8.36 -0.45
CA ILE A 152 0.58 -7.12 0.29
C ILE A 152 1.02 -7.45 1.73
N GLU A 153 0.29 -8.30 2.43
CA GLU A 153 0.64 -8.70 3.80
C GLU A 153 2.04 -9.32 3.87
N ARG A 154 2.37 -10.18 2.92
CA ARG A 154 3.69 -10.81 2.83
C ARG A 154 4.79 -9.79 2.59
N LYS A 155 4.59 -8.86 1.66
CA LYS A 155 5.55 -7.79 1.39
C LYS A 155 5.81 -6.93 2.61
N ILE A 156 4.77 -6.57 3.36
CA ILE A 156 4.88 -5.79 4.59
C ILE A 156 5.71 -6.53 5.63
N ILE A 157 5.41 -7.80 5.87
CA ILE A 157 6.12 -8.64 6.83
C ILE A 157 7.60 -8.76 6.46
N GLU A 158 7.90 -9.00 5.19
CA GLU A 158 9.27 -9.06 4.69
C GLU A 158 10.03 -7.74 4.92
N LYS A 159 9.40 -6.61 4.64
CA LYS A 159 10.00 -5.28 4.87
C LYS A 159 10.28 -5.01 6.35
N ILE A 160 9.37 -5.37 7.22
CA ILE A 160 9.53 -5.21 8.67
C ILE A 160 10.70 -6.10 9.16
N ASN A 161 10.76 -7.35 8.73
CA ASN A 161 11.79 -8.29 9.15
C ASN A 161 13.19 -7.89 8.63
N ASN A 162 13.28 -7.38 7.42
CA ASN A 162 14.55 -6.93 6.85
C ASN A 162 15.15 -5.72 7.58
N LYS A 163 14.33 -4.90 8.23
CA LYS A 163 14.79 -3.75 9.03
C LYS A 163 15.31 -4.14 10.41
N LYS A 164 15.01 -5.36 10.87
CA LYS A 164 15.45 -5.87 12.19
C LYS A 164 16.79 -6.60 12.14
N SER A 165 17.30 -6.85 10.94
CA SER A 165 18.58 -7.53 10.75
C SER A 165 19.75 -6.55 10.71
#